data_db7eebe894be1ac42230d6fba23be0ef
#
_entry.id   db7eebe894be1ac42230d6fba23be0ef
#
_cell.length_a   1.000
_cell.length_b   1.000
_cell.length_c   1.000
_cell.angle_alpha   90.00
_cell.angle_beta   90.00
_cell.angle_gamma   90.00
#
_symmetry.space_group_name_H-M   'P 1'
#
loop_
_entity.id
_entity.type
_entity.pdbx_description
1 polymer ?
#
loop_
_entity_poly.entity_id
_entity_poly.type
_entity_poly.pdbx_seq_one_letter_code
_entity_poly.pdbx_strand_id
1 'polypeptide(L)'
;MQKFNYQKSNKAAGKIYIGLDHGYGNIKTAHQVFQTGIECYDEEPIVSTNYVKYRDKYYVIGESHLVYQGNKTESDDFYILTLAGLAEEMKYRGLHEADVVLAVGLPLAWVKTQAAEWRNYLMREKELDFSFRKERYKVHLCGLEIFPQGLAAVHNQGSMPGMNMLVD
;
A
#
# COMPACT_ATOMS: atom_id res chain seq x y z
N MET A 1 5.51 -25.13 28.75
CA MET A 1 5.35 -25.66 27.38
C MET A 1 4.29 -24.82 26.67
N GLN A 2 4.70 -23.70 26.04
CA GLN A 2 3.77 -22.81 25.32
C GLN A 2 3.41 -23.49 23.99
N LYS A 3 2.13 -23.75 23.81
CA LYS A 3 1.59 -24.19 22.51
C LYS A 3 1.64 -23.01 21.54
N PHE A 4 2.55 -23.03 20.60
CA PHE A 4 2.48 -22.16 19.43
C PHE A 4 1.21 -22.54 18.66
N ASN A 5 0.20 -21.67 18.73
CA ASN A 5 -0.96 -21.76 17.84
C ASN A 5 -0.48 -21.39 16.43
N TYR A 6 -0.30 -22.38 15.59
CA TYR A 6 -0.21 -22.20 14.14
C TYR A 6 -1.56 -21.63 13.69
N GLN A 7 -1.65 -20.31 13.51
CA GLN A 7 -2.78 -19.75 12.78
C GLN A 7 -2.75 -20.36 11.38
N LYS A 8 -3.83 -21.05 11.00
CA LYS A 8 -4.06 -21.49 9.63
C LYS A 8 -3.92 -20.24 8.74
N SER A 9 -2.94 -20.21 7.85
CA SER A 9 -2.81 -19.14 6.88
C SER A 9 -4.03 -19.20 5.95
N ASN A 10 -4.95 -18.25 6.07
CA ASN A 10 -6.04 -18.10 5.13
C ASN A 10 -5.44 -17.54 3.82
N LYS A 11 -5.20 -18.44 2.87
CA LYS A 11 -4.74 -18.08 1.53
C LYS A 11 -5.93 -17.87 0.60
N ALA A 12 -5.85 -16.83 -0.24
CA ALA A 12 -6.84 -16.61 -1.29
C ALA A 12 -6.82 -17.75 -2.33
N ALA A 13 -7.99 -18.15 -2.80
CA ALA A 13 -8.12 -19.23 -3.78
C ALA A 13 -7.66 -18.86 -5.21
N GLY A 14 -7.23 -17.60 -5.44
CA GLY A 14 -6.77 -17.09 -6.73
C GLY A 14 -6.15 -15.71 -6.57
N LYS A 15 -5.78 -15.10 -7.70
CA LYS A 15 -5.25 -13.72 -7.69
C LYS A 15 -6.33 -12.75 -7.24
N ILE A 16 -5.94 -11.83 -6.36
CA ILE A 16 -6.78 -10.72 -5.92
C ILE A 16 -6.23 -9.38 -6.42
N TYR A 17 -7.11 -8.43 -6.64
CA TYR A 17 -6.74 -7.06 -7.00
C TYR A 17 -6.85 -6.17 -5.77
N ILE A 18 -5.80 -5.40 -5.50
CA ILE A 18 -5.76 -4.41 -4.42
C ILE A 18 -5.40 -3.06 -5.02
N GLY A 19 -6.32 -2.11 -4.88
CA GLY A 19 -6.12 -0.72 -5.28
C GLY A 19 -5.56 0.13 -4.16
N LEU A 20 -4.54 0.95 -4.45
CA LEU A 20 -3.90 1.87 -3.52
C LEU A 20 -3.73 3.24 -4.18
N ASP A 21 -4.28 4.26 -3.54
CA ASP A 21 -4.02 5.65 -3.88
C ASP A 21 -3.03 6.25 -2.88
N HIS A 22 -1.86 6.61 -3.38
CA HIS A 22 -0.75 7.12 -2.60
C HIS A 22 -0.77 8.66 -2.56
N GLY A 23 -1.66 9.23 -1.76
CA GLY A 23 -1.64 10.67 -1.47
C GLY A 23 -0.50 11.05 -0.52
N TYR A 24 -0.15 12.35 -0.44
CA TYR A 24 0.81 12.86 0.54
C TYR A 24 0.20 13.01 1.94
N GLY A 25 -1.09 13.20 2.06
CA GLY A 25 -1.79 13.27 3.34
C GLY A 25 -2.31 11.91 3.81
N ASN A 26 -2.84 11.12 2.90
CA ASN A 26 -3.45 9.84 3.21
C ASN A 26 -3.16 8.80 2.13
N ILE A 27 -3.03 7.55 2.58
CA ILE A 27 -3.18 6.38 1.72
C ILE A 27 -4.64 5.96 1.73
N LYS A 28 -5.19 5.70 0.56
CA LYS A 28 -6.56 5.22 0.40
C LYS A 28 -6.54 3.87 -0.29
N THR A 29 -7.36 2.97 0.21
CA THR A 29 -7.66 1.68 -0.42
C THR A 29 -9.17 1.60 -0.71
N ALA A 30 -9.67 0.46 -1.18
CA ALA A 30 -11.10 0.29 -1.41
C ALA A 30 -11.92 0.36 -0.10
N HIS A 31 -11.34 -0.02 1.05
CA HIS A 31 -12.05 -0.14 2.31
C HIS A 31 -11.43 0.65 3.46
N GLN A 32 -10.24 1.20 3.30
CA GLN A 32 -9.48 1.86 4.36
C GLN A 32 -8.88 3.19 3.90
N VAL A 33 -8.77 4.10 4.85
CA VAL A 33 -8.02 5.36 4.70
C VAL A 33 -7.18 5.55 5.95
N PHE A 34 -5.88 5.82 5.79
CA PHE A 34 -5.00 6.11 6.91
C PHE A 34 -3.98 7.19 6.55
N GLN A 35 -3.50 7.92 7.55
CA GLN A 35 -2.55 9.01 7.37
C GLN A 35 -1.20 8.48 6.92
N THR A 36 -0.59 9.23 6.01
CA THR A 36 0.80 9.03 5.63
C THR A 36 1.68 9.69 6.68
N GLY A 37 2.63 8.99 7.16
CA GLY A 37 3.63 9.47 8.10
C GLY A 37 4.39 8.24 8.54
N ILE A 38 5.71 8.30 8.52
CA ILE A 38 6.54 7.14 8.87
C ILE A 38 7.64 7.58 9.79
N GLU A 39 7.81 6.83 10.86
CA GLU A 39 8.98 6.90 11.73
C GLU A 39 9.63 5.52 11.81
N CYS A 40 10.92 5.46 11.54
CA CYS A 40 11.68 4.21 11.48
C CYS A 40 12.44 3.97 12.78
N TYR A 41 12.34 2.75 13.31
CA TYR A 41 13.01 2.31 14.55
C TYR A 41 13.75 0.99 14.32
N ASP A 42 14.88 0.82 14.99
CA ASP A 42 15.63 -0.44 14.97
C ASP A 42 15.10 -1.46 16.00
N GLU A 43 14.34 -1.00 17.00
CA GLU A 43 13.72 -1.83 18.02
C GLU A 43 12.19 -1.72 17.98
N GLU A 44 11.50 -2.73 18.52
CA GLU A 44 10.03 -2.75 18.55
C GLU A 44 9.49 -1.58 19.40
N PRO A 45 8.63 -0.71 18.84
CA PRO A 45 8.03 0.40 19.56
C PRO A 45 7.18 -0.09 20.73
N ILE A 46 7.42 0.50 21.93
CA ILE A 46 6.70 0.13 23.16
C ILE A 46 5.32 0.79 23.20
N VAL A 47 5.21 1.99 22.65
CA VAL A 47 4.01 2.87 22.79
C VAL A 47 3.02 2.67 21.66
N SER A 48 3.49 2.31 20.46
CA SER A 48 2.63 2.14 19.28
C SER A 48 2.56 0.68 18.84
N THR A 49 1.37 0.22 18.48
CA THR A 49 1.17 -1.05 17.79
C THR A 49 0.91 -0.87 16.29
N ASN A 50 0.78 0.39 15.83
CA ASN A 50 0.48 0.74 14.43
C ASN A 50 1.75 0.81 13.59
N TYR A 51 2.47 -0.29 13.48
CA TYR A 51 3.71 -0.36 12.72
C TYR A 51 3.74 -1.52 11.74
N VAL A 52 4.50 -1.31 10.67
CA VAL A 52 4.97 -2.37 9.77
C VAL A 52 6.33 -2.84 10.28
N LYS A 53 6.48 -4.15 10.49
CA LYS A 53 7.81 -4.77 10.62
C LYS A 53 8.19 -5.34 9.28
N TYR A 54 9.25 -4.81 8.70
CA TYR A 54 9.77 -5.25 7.41
C TYR A 54 11.29 -5.37 7.48
N ARG A 55 11.80 -6.54 7.16
CA ARG A 55 13.19 -6.91 7.43
C ARG A 55 13.48 -6.74 8.93
N ASP A 56 14.56 -6.08 9.29
CA ASP A 56 14.98 -5.91 10.69
C ASP A 56 14.57 -4.55 11.28
N LYS A 57 13.60 -3.86 10.66
CA LYS A 57 13.16 -2.53 11.08
C LYS A 57 11.66 -2.46 11.35
N TYR A 58 11.30 -1.49 12.17
CA TYR A 58 9.92 -1.18 12.54
C TYR A 58 9.57 0.21 12.04
N TYR A 59 8.46 0.33 11.35
CA TYR A 59 8.01 1.58 10.74
C TYR A 59 6.64 1.93 11.30
N VAL A 60 6.59 2.89 12.21
CA VAL A 60 5.35 3.39 12.80
C VAL A 60 4.64 4.25 11.76
N ILE A 61 3.34 4.01 11.57
CA ILE A 61 2.53 4.65 10.55
C ILE A 61 1.59 5.68 11.18
N GLY A 62 1.50 6.88 10.58
CA GLY A 62 0.50 7.89 10.91
C GLY A 62 0.87 8.84 12.05
N GLU A 63 2.07 8.77 12.61
CA GLU A 63 2.51 9.63 13.73
C GLU A 63 3.23 10.91 13.28
N SER A 64 3.61 11.01 12.02
CA SER A 64 4.28 12.18 11.45
C SER A 64 3.61 12.59 10.13
N HIS A 65 4.09 13.65 9.51
CA HIS A 65 3.67 14.03 8.16
C HIS A 65 4.80 13.76 7.17
N LEU A 66 4.47 13.14 6.05
CA LEU A 66 5.44 13.05 4.96
C LEU A 66 5.73 14.45 4.43
N VAL A 67 7.02 14.77 4.32
CA VAL A 67 7.46 15.96 3.62
C VAL A 67 7.22 15.72 2.12
N TYR A 68 6.67 16.73 1.44
CA TYR A 68 6.49 16.67 -0.01
C TYR A 68 7.85 16.46 -0.69
N GLN A 69 7.94 15.41 -1.47
CA GLN A 69 9.10 15.09 -2.30
C GLN A 69 8.68 15.18 -3.76
N GLY A 70 9.54 15.69 -4.61
CA GLY A 70 9.28 15.79 -6.06
C GLY A 70 9.15 14.43 -6.75
N ASN A 71 9.64 13.37 -6.10
CA ASN A 71 9.56 11.99 -6.55
C ASN A 71 9.22 11.05 -5.37
N LYS A 72 8.21 10.22 -5.54
CA LYS A 72 7.75 9.25 -4.51
C LYS A 72 8.71 8.10 -4.29
N THR A 73 9.73 7.95 -5.11
CA THR A 73 10.72 6.86 -5.05
C THR A 73 12.01 7.23 -4.33
N GLU A 74 12.13 8.48 -3.83
CA GLU A 74 13.33 8.98 -3.17
C GLU A 74 13.62 8.33 -1.81
N SER A 75 12.59 7.83 -1.13
CA SER A 75 12.69 7.12 0.14
C SER A 75 11.93 5.79 0.11
N ASP A 76 12.05 4.99 1.15
CA ASP A 76 11.27 3.76 1.32
C ASP A 76 9.84 4.01 1.83
N ASP A 77 9.47 5.25 2.13
CA ASP A 77 8.22 5.58 2.81
C ASP A 77 6.98 5.06 2.07
N PHE A 78 6.86 5.38 0.78
CA PHE A 78 5.72 4.91 0.01
C PHE A 78 5.71 3.40 -0.23
N TYR A 79 6.87 2.75 -0.19
CA TYR A 79 6.94 1.30 -0.23
C TYR A 79 6.39 0.68 1.07
N ILE A 80 6.80 1.20 2.22
CA ILE A 80 6.30 0.76 3.53
C ILE A 80 4.81 1.05 3.67
N LEU A 81 4.34 2.22 3.21
CA LEU A 81 2.91 2.55 3.18
C LEU A 81 2.12 1.61 2.27
N THR A 82 2.73 1.12 1.18
CA THR A 82 2.13 0.08 0.33
C THR A 82 1.98 -1.23 1.09
N LEU A 83 2.98 -1.65 1.89
CA LEU A 83 2.86 -2.85 2.72
C LEU A 83 1.73 -2.70 3.76
N ALA A 84 1.61 -1.53 4.40
CA ALA A 84 0.51 -1.26 5.32
C ALA A 84 -0.86 -1.33 4.62
N GLY A 85 -1.00 -0.73 3.45
CA GLY A 85 -2.23 -0.77 2.66
C GLY A 85 -2.62 -2.17 2.18
N LEU A 86 -1.63 -2.97 1.76
CA LEU A 86 -1.83 -4.38 1.44
C LEU A 86 -2.35 -5.16 2.66
N ALA A 87 -1.74 -4.96 3.84
CA ALA A 87 -2.16 -5.61 5.07
C ALA A 87 -3.58 -5.23 5.48
N GLU A 88 -3.94 -3.94 5.39
CA GLU A 88 -5.30 -3.47 5.71
C GLU A 88 -6.36 -4.12 4.80
N GLU A 89 -6.12 -4.19 3.48
CA GLU A 89 -7.04 -4.83 2.55
C GLU A 89 -7.11 -6.35 2.75
N MET A 90 -5.98 -7.00 3.01
CA MET A 90 -5.94 -8.42 3.30
C MET A 90 -6.66 -8.74 4.61
N LYS A 91 -6.46 -7.94 5.64
CA LYS A 91 -7.17 -8.07 6.93
C LYS A 91 -8.67 -7.92 6.75
N TYR A 92 -9.13 -6.91 6.00
CA TYR A 92 -10.54 -6.74 5.68
C TYR A 92 -11.15 -7.98 5.02
N ARG A 93 -10.38 -8.69 4.19
CA ARG A 93 -10.79 -9.91 3.50
C ARG A 93 -10.54 -11.19 4.31
N GLY A 94 -10.00 -11.08 5.53
CA GLY A 94 -9.63 -12.23 6.36
C GLY A 94 -8.49 -13.08 5.81
N LEU A 95 -7.57 -12.47 5.04
CA LEU A 95 -6.46 -13.13 4.36
C LEU A 95 -5.12 -12.78 5.02
N HIS A 96 -4.21 -13.74 5.07
CA HIS A 96 -2.84 -13.55 5.51
C HIS A 96 -1.81 -13.94 4.43
N GLU A 97 -2.27 -14.63 3.38
CA GLU A 97 -1.45 -14.97 2.22
C GLU A 97 -2.26 -14.79 0.94
N ALA A 98 -1.68 -14.14 -0.08
CA ALA A 98 -2.36 -13.89 -1.34
C ALA A 98 -1.39 -13.66 -2.50
N ASP A 99 -1.85 -14.07 -3.70
CA ASP A 99 -1.32 -13.65 -4.98
C ASP A 99 -2.01 -12.33 -5.38
N VAL A 100 -1.27 -11.23 -5.46
CA VAL A 100 -1.84 -9.88 -5.61
C VAL A 100 -1.44 -9.25 -6.94
N VAL A 101 -2.41 -8.66 -7.62
CA VAL A 101 -2.18 -7.65 -8.67
C VAL A 101 -2.44 -6.29 -8.02
N LEU A 102 -1.40 -5.47 -7.93
CA LEU A 102 -1.47 -4.15 -7.33
C LEU A 102 -1.93 -3.12 -8.37
N ALA A 103 -2.94 -2.33 -8.05
CA ALA A 103 -3.41 -1.21 -8.86
C ALA A 103 -3.12 0.10 -8.12
N VAL A 104 -2.33 1.00 -8.72
CA VAL A 104 -1.87 2.23 -8.05
C VAL A 104 -2.16 3.48 -8.85
N GLY A 105 -2.47 4.56 -8.13
CA GLY A 105 -2.64 5.89 -8.70
C GLY A 105 -1.32 6.64 -8.85
N LEU A 106 -1.17 7.35 -9.98
CA LEU A 106 -0.10 8.31 -10.17
C LEU A 106 -0.68 9.61 -10.74
N PRO A 107 -0.22 10.81 -10.29
CA PRO A 107 -0.67 12.07 -10.88
C PRO A 107 -0.55 12.06 -12.40
N LEU A 108 -1.57 12.55 -13.10
CA LEU A 108 -1.63 12.50 -14.58
C LEU A 108 -0.36 13.06 -15.23
N ALA A 109 0.16 14.16 -14.69
CA ALA A 109 1.38 14.79 -15.18
C ALA A 109 2.62 13.88 -15.07
N TRP A 110 2.62 12.93 -14.13
CA TRP A 110 3.76 12.05 -13.85
C TRP A 110 3.67 10.68 -14.53
N VAL A 111 2.49 10.31 -15.02
CA VAL A 111 2.28 8.99 -15.68
C VAL A 111 3.29 8.76 -16.80
N LYS A 112 3.53 9.79 -17.65
CA LYS A 112 4.47 9.65 -18.78
C LYS A 112 5.93 9.60 -18.37
N THR A 113 6.30 10.25 -17.26
CA THR A 113 7.71 10.46 -16.88
C THR A 113 8.16 9.53 -15.74
N GLN A 114 7.28 9.19 -14.81
CA GLN A 114 7.64 8.46 -13.60
C GLN A 114 7.02 7.05 -13.49
N ALA A 115 6.13 6.65 -14.41
CA ALA A 115 5.44 5.36 -14.29
C ALA A 115 6.40 4.15 -14.29
N ALA A 116 7.45 4.19 -15.10
CA ALA A 116 8.43 3.10 -15.17
C ALA A 116 9.24 3.00 -13.86
N GLU A 117 9.67 4.13 -13.32
CA GLU A 117 10.40 4.20 -12.06
C GLU A 117 9.51 3.77 -10.89
N TRP A 118 8.27 4.27 -10.83
CA TRP A 118 7.27 3.91 -9.83
C TRP A 118 6.97 2.40 -9.84
N ARG A 119 6.85 1.82 -11.04
CA ARG A 119 6.70 0.37 -11.20
C ARG A 119 7.89 -0.40 -10.64
N ASN A 120 9.11 -0.02 -11.01
CA ASN A 120 10.33 -0.67 -10.54
C ASN A 120 10.48 -0.57 -9.02
N TYR A 121 10.14 0.58 -8.46
CA TYR A 121 10.17 0.83 -7.02
C TYR A 121 9.19 -0.06 -6.25
N LEU A 122 7.94 -0.17 -6.68
CA LEU A 122 6.92 -0.98 -6.01
C LEU A 122 7.09 -2.48 -6.26
N MET A 123 7.62 -2.86 -7.42
CA MET A 123 7.85 -4.26 -7.82
C MET A 123 9.27 -4.74 -7.57
N ARG A 124 10.07 -4.00 -6.78
CA ARG A 124 11.47 -4.33 -6.48
C ARG A 124 11.62 -5.70 -5.80
N GLU A 125 10.60 -6.14 -5.09
CA GLU A 125 10.48 -7.49 -4.55
C GLU A 125 9.09 -8.04 -4.89
N LYS A 126 9.05 -9.27 -5.36
CA LYS A 126 7.78 -9.94 -5.70
C LYS A 126 7.23 -10.76 -4.55
N GLU A 127 8.12 -11.30 -3.73
CA GLU A 127 7.76 -12.07 -2.53
C GLU A 127 7.93 -11.16 -1.30
N LEU A 128 6.81 -10.78 -0.72
CA LEU A 128 6.77 -9.92 0.44
C LEU A 128 6.41 -10.73 1.68
N ASP A 129 7.27 -10.69 2.69
CA ASP A 129 7.04 -11.30 4.01
C ASP A 129 7.27 -10.22 5.07
N PHE A 130 6.19 -9.75 5.67
CA PHE A 130 6.21 -8.64 6.62
C PHE A 130 5.13 -8.82 7.69
N SER A 131 5.19 -8.00 8.73
CA SER A 131 4.11 -7.94 9.73
C SER A 131 3.54 -6.53 9.81
N PHE A 132 2.23 -6.45 10.03
CA PHE A 132 1.55 -5.21 10.33
C PHE A 132 0.67 -5.40 11.57
N ARG A 133 0.80 -4.51 12.56
CA ARG A 133 0.12 -4.63 13.86
C ARG A 133 0.29 -6.02 14.48
N LYS A 134 1.50 -6.58 14.41
CA LYS A 134 1.89 -7.91 14.92
C LYS A 134 1.28 -9.11 14.17
N GLU A 135 0.47 -8.89 13.15
CA GLU A 135 -0.03 -9.94 12.26
C GLU A 135 0.91 -10.08 11.05
N ARG A 136 1.28 -11.32 10.70
CA ARG A 136 2.19 -11.62 9.58
C ARG A 136 1.42 -11.78 8.29
N TYR A 137 1.94 -11.21 7.21
CA TYR A 137 1.39 -11.29 5.87
C TYR A 137 2.44 -11.79 4.89
N LYS A 138 1.99 -12.63 3.94
CA LYS A 138 2.79 -13.08 2.80
C LYS A 138 2.06 -12.71 1.52
N VAL A 139 2.72 -11.94 0.67
CA VAL A 139 2.14 -11.47 -0.58
C VAL A 139 3.07 -11.81 -1.73
N HIS A 140 2.53 -12.50 -2.73
CA HIS A 140 3.20 -12.63 -4.02
C HIS A 140 2.64 -11.58 -4.98
N LEU A 141 3.45 -10.60 -5.38
CA LEU A 141 3.07 -9.58 -6.35
C LEU A 141 3.14 -10.15 -7.77
N CYS A 142 1.99 -10.52 -8.32
CA CYS A 142 1.85 -11.08 -9.67
C CYS A 142 1.93 -10.02 -10.77
N GLY A 143 1.64 -8.76 -10.45
CA GLY A 143 1.64 -7.65 -11.40
C GLY A 143 1.33 -6.32 -10.74
N LEU A 144 1.54 -5.25 -11.51
CA LEU A 144 1.21 -3.89 -11.10
C LEU A 144 0.63 -3.13 -12.28
N GLU A 145 -0.50 -2.47 -12.05
CA GLU A 145 -1.17 -1.59 -12.99
C GLU A 145 -1.14 -0.16 -12.46
N ILE A 146 -0.83 0.81 -13.32
CA ILE A 146 -0.74 2.22 -12.97
C ILE A 146 -1.84 2.98 -13.68
N PHE A 147 -2.63 3.71 -12.92
CA PHE A 147 -3.73 4.55 -13.41
C PHE A 147 -3.47 6.02 -13.09
N PRO A 148 -3.91 6.95 -13.94
CA PRO A 148 -3.99 8.36 -13.56
C PRO A 148 -4.88 8.52 -12.31
N GLN A 149 -4.38 9.25 -11.31
CA GLN A 149 -5.19 9.63 -10.14
C GLN A 149 -6.45 10.38 -10.57
N GLY A 150 -7.56 10.14 -9.89
CA GLY A 150 -8.86 10.70 -10.25
C GLY A 150 -9.61 9.96 -11.36
N LEU A 151 -8.96 9.08 -12.13
CA LEU A 151 -9.64 8.35 -13.22
C LEU A 151 -10.83 7.53 -12.71
N ALA A 152 -10.68 6.87 -11.55
CA ALA A 152 -11.75 6.08 -10.93
C ALA A 152 -12.96 6.93 -10.54
N ALA A 153 -12.76 8.16 -10.10
CA ALA A 153 -13.84 9.08 -9.76
C ALA A 153 -14.65 9.50 -10.98
N VAL A 154 -13.97 9.69 -12.12
CA VAL A 154 -14.64 10.05 -13.38
C VAL A 154 -15.34 8.85 -14.02
N HIS A 155 -14.71 7.68 -13.95
CA HIS A 155 -15.24 6.46 -14.61
C HIS A 155 -16.57 6.00 -13.99
N ASN A 156 -16.73 6.13 -12.68
CA ASN A 156 -17.95 5.74 -11.97
C ASN A 156 -19.14 6.70 -12.20
N GLN A 157 -18.88 7.89 -12.71
CA GLN A 157 -19.94 8.88 -13.01
C GLN A 157 -20.60 8.68 -14.39
N GLY A 158 -20.15 7.72 -15.17
CA GLY A 158 -20.56 7.55 -16.56
C GLY A 158 -19.91 8.57 -17.50
N SER A 159 -20.05 8.39 -18.81
CA SER A 159 -19.55 9.35 -19.80
C SER A 159 -20.45 10.59 -19.79
N MET A 160 -20.01 11.65 -19.10
CA MET A 160 -20.65 12.95 -19.23
C MET A 160 -20.18 13.62 -20.54
N PRO A 161 -21.08 14.02 -21.43
CA PRO A 161 -20.67 14.80 -22.60
C PRO A 161 -20.18 16.17 -22.18
N GLY A 162 -19.05 16.61 -22.72
CA GLY A 162 -18.47 17.92 -22.47
C GLY A 162 -17.13 17.88 -21.71
N MET A 163 -16.65 19.06 -21.31
CA MET A 163 -15.44 19.22 -20.52
C MET A 163 -15.75 18.94 -19.04
N ASN A 164 -15.08 17.96 -18.45
CA ASN A 164 -15.23 17.63 -17.04
C ASN A 164 -13.97 18.07 -16.28
N MET A 165 -14.13 18.69 -15.11
CA MET A 165 -13.05 19.09 -14.22
C MET A 165 -13.13 18.22 -12.96
N LEU A 166 -12.02 17.60 -12.59
CA LEU A 166 -11.83 16.95 -11.29
C LEU A 166 -10.96 17.88 -10.44
N VAL A 167 -11.46 18.22 -9.27
CA VAL A 167 -10.70 18.94 -8.24
C VAL A 167 -10.43 17.96 -7.11
N ASP A 168 -9.13 17.76 -6.80
CA ASP A 168 -8.66 16.87 -5.72
C ASP A 168 -8.13 17.73 -4.57
#